data_aad2ff1c025e5633403fe14d5718d5af
#
_entry.id   aad2ff1c025e5633403fe14d5718d5af
#
_cell.length_a   1.000
_cell.length_b   1.000
_cell.length_c   1.000
_cell.angle_alpha   90.00
_cell.angle_beta   90.00
_cell.angle_gamma   90.00
#
_symmetry.space_group_name_H-M   'P 1'
#
loop_
_entity.id
_entity.type
_entity.pdbx_description
1 polymer ?
#
loop_
_entity_poly.entity_id
_entity_poly.type
_entity_poly.pdbx_seq_one_letter_code
_entity_poly.pdbx_strand_id
1 'polypeptide(L)'
;FSAQNLLNYEREIIVKLFLEQDLIPYDFFEKSILLCKNGYSLLSIALIFTAKAISAIGYEPKLDGCVICGRKNNLVHFSMKNGGFKCLDCATKTFSKRQNNTYLNLMLYAFKVTPEKFGSAQLDENIVKECLNDLIIFIKDELGVELKTFNFLLDSLKM
;
A
#
# COMPACT_ATOMS: atom_id res chain seq x y z
N PHE A 1 7.95 -16.08 -5.78
CA PHE A 1 7.38 -14.89 -6.44
C PHE A 1 8.36 -14.37 -7.48
N SER A 2 7.94 -14.26 -8.72
CA SER A 2 8.77 -13.88 -9.84
C SER A 2 8.40 -12.48 -10.36
N ALA A 3 9.30 -11.88 -11.15
CA ALA A 3 9.02 -10.61 -11.83
C ALA A 3 7.77 -10.71 -12.72
N GLN A 4 7.54 -11.87 -13.35
CA GLN A 4 6.34 -12.08 -14.16
C GLN A 4 5.06 -12.05 -13.29
N ASN A 5 5.09 -12.61 -12.09
CA ASN A 5 3.97 -12.57 -11.17
C ASN A 5 3.66 -11.13 -10.74
N LEU A 6 4.68 -10.33 -10.50
CA LEU A 6 4.52 -8.91 -10.18
C LEU A 6 3.88 -8.15 -11.33
N LEU A 7 4.37 -8.34 -12.56
CA LEU A 7 3.82 -7.68 -13.74
C LEU A 7 2.36 -8.07 -13.97
N ASN A 8 2.02 -9.34 -13.77
CA ASN A 8 0.64 -9.80 -13.86
C ASN A 8 -0.25 -9.13 -12.80
N TYR A 9 0.26 -8.99 -11.57
CA TYR A 9 -0.43 -8.30 -10.49
C TYR A 9 -0.67 -6.82 -10.81
N GLU A 10 0.36 -6.11 -11.23
CA GLU A 10 0.24 -4.70 -11.60
C GLU A 10 -0.74 -4.50 -12.77
N ARG A 11 -0.67 -5.39 -13.76
CA ARG A 11 -1.58 -5.37 -14.90
C ARG A 11 -3.02 -5.57 -14.45
N GLU A 12 -3.28 -6.50 -13.53
CA GLU A 12 -4.62 -6.73 -13.00
C GLU A 12 -5.15 -5.48 -12.28
N ILE A 13 -4.32 -4.81 -11.47
CA ILE A 13 -4.67 -3.54 -10.82
C ILE A 13 -5.06 -2.50 -11.87
N ILE A 14 -4.22 -2.32 -12.90
CA ILE A 14 -4.47 -1.34 -13.95
C ILE A 14 -5.81 -1.62 -14.63
N VAL A 15 -6.06 -2.84 -15.03
CA VAL A 15 -7.28 -3.21 -15.75
C VAL A 15 -8.53 -3.06 -14.89
N LYS A 16 -8.46 -3.43 -13.61
CA LYS A 16 -9.64 -3.49 -12.74
C LYS A 16 -9.94 -2.19 -12.00
N LEU A 17 -8.94 -1.38 -11.68
CA LEU A 17 -9.13 -0.15 -10.90
C LEU A 17 -9.21 1.10 -11.76
N PHE A 18 -8.53 1.13 -12.90
CA PHE A 18 -8.47 2.34 -13.73
C PHE A 18 -9.46 2.28 -14.88
N LEU A 19 -10.53 3.03 -14.78
CA LEU A 19 -11.49 3.23 -15.86
C LEU A 19 -11.00 4.27 -16.88
N GLU A 20 -10.15 5.19 -16.43
CA GLU A 20 -9.54 6.24 -17.24
C GLU A 20 -8.02 6.07 -17.25
N GLN A 21 -7.43 6.04 -18.44
CA GLN A 21 -5.99 5.81 -18.61
C GLN A 21 -5.14 6.93 -17.99
N ASP A 22 -5.65 8.16 -17.96
CA ASP A 22 -4.92 9.30 -17.42
C ASP A 22 -4.68 9.21 -15.91
N LEU A 23 -5.42 8.35 -15.21
CA LEU A 23 -5.26 8.15 -13.77
C LEU A 23 -4.15 7.14 -13.42
N ILE A 24 -3.65 6.39 -14.40
CA ILE A 24 -2.62 5.36 -14.14
C ILE A 24 -1.32 6.03 -13.68
N PRO A 25 -0.71 5.56 -12.58
CA PRO A 25 0.56 6.14 -12.09
C PRO A 25 1.74 5.63 -12.94
N TYR A 26 1.86 6.12 -14.16
CA TYR A 26 2.86 5.67 -15.14
C TYR A 26 4.30 5.76 -14.63
N ASP A 27 4.66 6.84 -13.91
CA ASP A 27 6.01 7.01 -13.38
C ASP A 27 6.39 5.89 -12.42
N PHE A 28 5.45 5.48 -11.57
CA PHE A 28 5.65 4.35 -10.65
C PHE A 28 5.67 3.02 -11.39
N PHE A 29 4.87 2.87 -12.42
CA PHE A 29 4.86 1.65 -13.24
C PHE A 29 6.20 1.46 -13.97
N GLU A 30 6.70 2.50 -14.62
CA GLU A 30 8.01 2.46 -15.28
C GLU A 30 9.13 2.18 -14.28
N LYS A 31 9.10 2.83 -13.12
CA LYS A 31 10.09 2.61 -12.07
C LYS A 31 10.02 1.18 -11.52
N SER A 32 8.83 0.60 -11.40
CA SER A 32 8.63 -0.80 -11.00
C SER A 32 9.39 -1.75 -11.92
N ILE A 33 9.27 -1.56 -13.23
CA ILE A 33 9.95 -2.39 -14.23
C ILE A 33 11.46 -2.29 -14.05
N LEU A 34 11.98 -1.08 -13.89
CA LEU A 34 13.41 -0.84 -13.67
C LEU A 34 13.91 -1.52 -12.40
N LEU A 35 13.18 -1.37 -11.30
CA LEU A 35 13.54 -1.96 -10.02
C LEU A 35 13.49 -3.48 -10.04
N CYS A 36 12.54 -4.08 -10.77
CA CYS A 36 12.50 -5.52 -11.00
C CYS A 36 13.77 -6.02 -11.68
N LYS A 37 14.22 -5.32 -12.71
CA LYS A 37 15.45 -5.66 -13.44
C LYS A 37 16.69 -5.55 -12.56
N ASN A 38 16.68 -4.63 -11.59
CA ASN A 38 17.80 -4.39 -10.69
C ASN A 38 17.78 -5.26 -9.42
N GLY A 39 16.82 -6.20 -9.33
CA GLY A 39 16.76 -7.14 -8.20
C GLY A 39 16.17 -6.59 -6.92
N TYR A 40 15.47 -5.46 -6.97
CA TYR A 40 14.78 -4.91 -5.79
C TYR A 40 13.62 -5.83 -5.37
N SER A 41 13.27 -5.80 -4.07
CA SER A 41 12.22 -6.65 -3.52
C SER A 41 10.90 -6.49 -4.27
N LEU A 42 10.41 -7.60 -4.85
CA LEU A 42 9.16 -7.61 -5.63
C LEU A 42 7.94 -7.29 -4.77
N LEU A 43 7.94 -7.73 -3.50
CA LEU A 43 6.86 -7.40 -2.56
C LEU A 43 6.82 -5.92 -2.23
N SER A 44 7.97 -5.31 -2.03
CA SER A 44 8.06 -3.87 -1.77
C SER A 44 7.56 -3.07 -2.96
N ILE A 45 7.89 -3.50 -4.18
CA ILE A 45 7.37 -2.89 -5.40
C ILE A 45 5.84 -3.02 -5.45
N ALA A 46 5.31 -4.22 -5.18
CA ALA A 46 3.87 -4.46 -5.18
C ALA A 46 3.14 -3.57 -4.16
N LEU A 47 3.69 -3.43 -2.95
CA LEU A 47 3.11 -2.56 -1.92
C LEU A 47 3.01 -1.11 -2.39
N ILE A 48 4.12 -0.56 -2.87
CA ILE A 48 4.18 0.85 -3.26
C ILE A 48 3.29 1.10 -4.47
N PHE A 49 3.32 0.22 -5.47
CA PHE A 49 2.44 0.35 -6.63
C PHE A 49 0.96 0.31 -6.22
N THR A 50 0.57 -0.58 -5.33
CA THR A 50 -0.80 -0.69 -4.82
C THR A 50 -1.23 0.59 -4.11
N ALA A 51 -0.39 1.14 -3.23
CA ALA A 51 -0.67 2.40 -2.54
C ALA A 51 -0.85 3.56 -3.54
N LYS A 52 0.01 3.64 -4.55
CA LYS A 52 -0.08 4.68 -5.58
C LYS A 52 -1.33 4.53 -6.45
N ALA A 53 -1.73 3.29 -6.75
CA ALA A 53 -2.98 3.03 -7.47
C ALA A 53 -4.20 3.50 -6.66
N ILE A 54 -4.24 3.20 -5.37
CA ILE A 54 -5.31 3.64 -4.47
C ILE A 54 -5.38 5.18 -4.42
N SER A 55 -4.23 5.85 -4.29
CA SER A 55 -4.18 7.32 -4.30
C SER A 55 -4.68 7.89 -5.61
N ALA A 56 -4.26 7.31 -6.74
CA ALA A 56 -4.60 7.79 -8.07
C ALA A 56 -6.10 7.73 -8.36
N ILE A 57 -6.80 6.74 -7.83
CA ILE A 57 -8.27 6.61 -7.98
C ILE A 57 -9.07 7.41 -6.96
N GLY A 58 -8.39 8.21 -6.12
CA GLY A 58 -9.05 9.15 -5.20
C GLY A 58 -9.30 8.65 -3.79
N TYR A 59 -8.67 7.55 -3.36
CA TYR A 59 -8.86 6.95 -2.04
C TYR A 59 -7.65 7.11 -1.12
N GLU A 60 -6.79 8.10 -1.38
CA GLU A 60 -5.63 8.33 -0.51
C GLU A 60 -6.08 8.61 0.92
N PRO A 61 -5.52 7.89 1.92
CA PRO A 61 -5.84 8.16 3.32
C PRO A 61 -5.27 9.49 3.80
N LYS A 62 -5.80 10.02 4.89
CA LYS A 62 -5.21 11.20 5.53
C LYS A 62 -3.88 10.81 6.18
N LEU A 63 -2.81 11.42 5.73
CA LEU A 63 -1.43 11.07 6.11
C LEU A 63 -0.79 12.08 7.08
N ASP A 64 -1.37 13.27 7.21
CA ASP A 64 -0.76 14.40 7.92
C ASP A 64 -1.30 14.63 9.33
N GLY A 65 -2.13 13.71 9.83
CA GLY A 65 -2.69 13.84 11.17
C GLY A 65 -3.79 12.84 11.44
N CYS A 66 -4.34 12.92 12.66
CA CYS A 66 -5.46 12.09 13.08
C CYS A 66 -6.72 12.40 12.27
N VAL A 67 -7.39 11.35 11.78
CA VAL A 67 -8.63 11.50 10.98
C VAL A 67 -9.79 12.09 11.79
N ILE A 68 -9.74 12.02 13.12
CA ILE A 68 -10.81 12.48 14.00
C ILE A 68 -10.54 13.90 14.50
N CYS A 69 -9.38 14.14 15.14
CA CYS A 69 -9.09 15.42 15.79
C CYS A 69 -8.05 16.28 15.08
N GLY A 70 -7.37 15.76 14.05
CA GLY A 70 -6.36 16.50 13.30
C GLY A 70 -4.98 16.59 13.96
N ARG A 71 -4.79 16.02 15.16
CA ARG A 71 -3.49 16.02 15.84
C ARG A 71 -2.43 15.38 14.95
N LYS A 72 -1.26 16.03 14.84
CA LYS A 72 -0.17 15.59 13.95
C LYS A 72 0.84 14.66 14.60
N ASN A 73 0.83 14.56 15.92
CA ASN A 73 1.76 13.72 16.67
C ASN A 73 1.01 12.59 17.39
N ASN A 74 1.79 11.65 17.92
CA ASN A 74 1.27 10.51 18.69
C ASN A 74 0.25 9.68 17.91
N LEU A 75 0.52 9.45 16.64
CA LEU A 75 -0.30 8.63 15.74
C LEU A 75 0.06 7.16 15.99
N VAL A 76 -0.88 6.37 16.48
CA VAL A 76 -0.64 5.00 16.96
C VAL A 76 -1.42 3.93 16.21
N HIS A 77 -2.34 4.32 15.34
CA HIS A 77 -3.19 3.40 14.60
C HIS A 77 -3.40 3.90 13.18
N PHE A 78 -3.45 2.97 12.21
CA PHE A 78 -3.76 3.26 10.82
C PHE A 78 -4.82 2.27 10.33
N SER A 79 -5.82 2.79 9.60
CA SER A 79 -6.84 1.97 8.96
C SER A 79 -7.28 2.63 7.66
N MET A 80 -7.20 1.88 6.55
CA MET A 80 -7.74 2.34 5.27
C MET A 80 -9.25 2.55 5.35
N LYS A 81 -9.95 1.65 6.04
CA LYS A 81 -11.40 1.75 6.22
C LYS A 81 -11.81 3.03 6.95
N ASN A 82 -11.05 3.44 7.94
CA ASN A 82 -11.30 4.68 8.68
C ASN A 82 -10.69 5.93 8.03
N GLY A 83 -9.98 5.77 6.93
CA GLY A 83 -9.46 6.87 6.13
C GLY A 83 -8.11 7.41 6.55
N GLY A 84 -7.34 6.71 7.40
CA GLY A 84 -5.99 7.11 7.76
C GLY A 84 -5.59 6.83 9.19
N PHE A 85 -4.78 7.73 9.75
CA PHE A 85 -4.19 7.58 11.08
C PHE A 85 -5.12 8.07 12.20
N LYS A 86 -4.96 7.48 13.39
CA LYS A 86 -5.57 7.95 14.63
C LYS A 86 -4.50 8.19 15.70
N CYS A 87 -4.65 9.28 16.45
CA CYS A 87 -3.82 9.54 17.62
C CYS A 87 -4.22 8.62 18.77
N LEU A 88 -3.38 8.57 19.83
CA LEU A 88 -3.62 7.70 20.99
C LEU A 88 -4.98 7.94 21.62
N ASP A 89 -5.36 9.21 21.85
CA ASP A 89 -6.64 9.55 22.48
C ASP A 89 -7.83 9.08 21.64
N CYS A 90 -7.83 9.35 20.35
CA CYS A 90 -8.92 8.96 19.46
C CYS A 90 -8.95 7.44 19.24
N ALA A 91 -7.80 6.79 19.15
CA ALA A 91 -7.72 5.33 19.03
C ALA A 91 -8.30 4.67 20.28
N THR A 92 -7.99 5.18 21.48
CA THR A 92 -8.54 4.67 22.74
C THR A 92 -10.06 4.83 22.78
N LYS A 93 -10.58 5.99 22.42
CA LYS A 93 -12.02 6.27 22.42
C LYS A 93 -12.81 5.41 21.42
N THR A 94 -12.19 5.00 20.34
CA THR A 94 -12.82 4.19 19.28
C THR A 94 -12.44 2.71 19.36
N PHE A 95 -11.79 2.28 20.44
CA PHE A 95 -11.35 0.89 20.66
C PHE A 95 -10.45 0.37 19.54
N SER A 96 -9.65 1.24 18.94
CA SER A 96 -8.67 0.89 17.91
C SER A 96 -7.34 0.50 18.55
N LYS A 97 -6.75 -0.60 18.09
CA LYS A 97 -5.50 -1.11 18.66
C LYS A 97 -4.32 -0.23 18.29
N ARG A 98 -3.40 -0.05 19.26
CA ARG A 98 -2.08 0.47 18.96
C ARG A 98 -1.31 -0.51 18.08
N GLN A 99 -0.76 -0.01 16.99
CA GLN A 99 -0.01 -0.83 16.02
C GLN A 99 1.50 -0.60 16.15
N ASN A 100 2.28 -1.52 15.61
CA ASN A 100 3.73 -1.44 15.57
C ASN A 100 4.19 -0.19 14.78
N ASN A 101 5.17 0.53 15.30
CA ASN A 101 5.71 1.73 14.64
C ASN A 101 6.29 1.42 13.25
N THR A 102 6.90 0.26 13.07
CA THR A 102 7.42 -0.16 11.75
C THR A 102 6.29 -0.26 10.73
N TYR A 103 5.16 -0.84 11.12
CA TYR A 103 3.96 -0.91 10.26
C TYR A 103 3.45 0.49 9.91
N LEU A 104 3.29 1.36 10.91
CA LEU A 104 2.80 2.72 10.70
C LEU A 104 3.71 3.52 9.78
N ASN A 105 5.02 3.45 10.01
CA ASN A 105 6.01 4.15 9.19
C ASN A 105 6.06 3.62 7.78
N LEU A 106 5.94 2.31 7.59
CA LEU A 106 5.95 1.70 6.26
C LEU A 106 4.70 2.07 5.47
N MET A 107 3.54 2.08 6.11
CA MET A 107 2.29 2.49 5.46
C MET A 107 2.37 3.95 5.03
N LEU A 108 2.87 4.82 5.90
CA LEU A 108 3.11 6.23 5.57
C LEU A 108 4.07 6.38 4.39
N TYR A 109 5.18 5.64 4.42
CA TYR A 109 6.17 5.65 3.35
C TYR A 109 5.57 5.21 2.00
N ALA A 110 4.79 4.14 2.00
CA ALA A 110 4.19 3.60 0.77
C ALA A 110 3.30 4.63 0.07
N PHE A 111 2.57 5.44 0.83
CA PHE A 111 1.73 6.49 0.25
C PHE A 111 2.49 7.77 -0.11
N LYS A 112 3.56 8.11 0.61
CA LYS A 112 4.28 9.38 0.43
C LYS A 112 5.47 9.31 -0.50
N VAL A 113 6.06 8.14 -0.74
CA VAL A 113 7.30 8.02 -1.52
C VAL A 113 7.10 8.56 -2.93
N THR A 114 8.10 9.32 -3.40
CA THR A 114 8.14 9.87 -4.77
C THR A 114 8.79 8.85 -5.72
N PRO A 115 8.55 8.95 -7.06
CA PRO A 115 9.20 8.04 -8.01
C PRO A 115 10.73 8.05 -7.90
N GLU A 116 11.34 9.20 -7.63
CA GLU A 116 12.79 9.35 -7.51
C GLU A 116 13.36 8.57 -6.32
N LYS A 117 12.60 8.49 -5.22
CA LYS A 117 13.02 7.80 -4.00
C LYS A 117 12.54 6.36 -3.92
N PHE A 118 11.67 5.95 -4.81
CA PHE A 118 11.18 4.59 -4.88
C PHE A 118 12.35 3.63 -5.14
N GLY A 119 12.55 2.68 -4.25
CA GLY A 119 13.66 1.72 -4.32
C GLY A 119 14.94 2.15 -3.59
N SER A 120 14.94 3.31 -2.93
CA SER A 120 16.11 3.81 -2.19
C SER A 120 16.27 3.20 -0.78
N ALA A 121 15.25 2.53 -0.26
CA ALA A 121 15.26 1.94 1.08
C ALA A 121 14.99 0.43 1.02
N GLN A 122 15.64 -0.33 1.91
CA GLN A 122 15.26 -1.71 2.17
C GLN A 122 14.16 -1.74 3.22
N LEU A 123 13.10 -2.51 2.93
CA LEU A 123 11.92 -2.61 3.77
C LEU A 123 11.85 -4.00 4.40
N ASP A 124 11.32 -4.10 5.62
CA ASP A 124 11.08 -5.37 6.28
C ASP A 124 9.99 -6.14 5.54
N GLU A 125 10.33 -7.27 4.92
CA GLU A 125 9.39 -8.02 4.07
C GLU A 125 8.18 -8.56 4.83
N ASN A 126 8.31 -8.91 6.11
CA ASN A 126 7.17 -9.38 6.90
C ASN A 126 6.15 -8.27 7.10
N ILE A 127 6.62 -7.05 7.38
CA ILE A 127 5.75 -5.88 7.53
C ILE A 127 5.20 -5.45 6.17
N VAL A 128 5.99 -5.55 5.10
CA VAL A 128 5.52 -5.29 3.73
C VAL A 128 4.33 -6.18 3.39
N LYS A 129 4.39 -7.48 3.70
CA LYS A 129 3.28 -8.42 3.48
C LYS A 129 2.04 -8.00 4.24
N GLU A 130 2.20 -7.61 5.50
CA GLU A 130 1.09 -7.18 6.34
C GLU A 130 0.42 -5.92 5.77
N CYS A 131 1.21 -4.92 5.41
CA CYS A 131 0.71 -3.69 4.78
C CYS A 131 0.00 -4.00 3.45
N LEU A 132 0.62 -4.80 2.59
CA LEU A 132 0.05 -5.16 1.29
C LEU A 132 -1.28 -5.90 1.45
N ASN A 133 -1.34 -6.85 2.38
CA ASN A 133 -2.56 -7.59 2.66
C ASN A 133 -3.69 -6.64 3.09
N ASP A 134 -3.41 -5.67 3.96
CA ASP A 134 -4.41 -4.70 4.41
C ASP A 134 -4.92 -3.83 3.27
N LEU A 135 -4.04 -3.40 2.35
CA LEU A 135 -4.46 -2.63 1.18
C LEU A 135 -5.34 -3.46 0.23
N ILE A 136 -5.03 -4.73 0.05
CA ILE A 136 -5.81 -5.61 -0.82
C ILE A 136 -7.18 -5.93 -0.22
N ILE A 137 -7.25 -6.13 1.09
CA ILE A 137 -8.52 -6.27 1.81
C ILE A 137 -9.39 -5.02 1.60
N PHE A 138 -8.79 -3.84 1.71
CA PHE A 138 -9.50 -2.58 1.43
C PHE A 138 -10.06 -2.54 0.00
N ILE A 139 -9.24 -2.90 -0.98
CA ILE A 139 -9.67 -2.93 -2.39
C ILE A 139 -10.84 -3.89 -2.57
N LYS A 140 -10.79 -5.05 -1.95
CA LYS A 140 -11.86 -6.05 -2.03
C LYS A 140 -13.12 -5.58 -1.32
N ASP A 141 -13.02 -5.17 -0.06
CA ASP A 141 -14.17 -4.91 0.79
C ASP A 141 -14.84 -3.57 0.50
N GLU A 142 -14.06 -2.53 0.21
CA GLU A 142 -14.59 -1.17 0.02
C GLU A 142 -14.78 -0.81 -1.46
N LEU A 143 -13.94 -1.33 -2.36
CA LEU A 143 -14.04 -1.05 -3.79
C LEU A 143 -14.70 -2.18 -4.58
N GLY A 144 -14.94 -3.33 -3.95
CA GLY A 144 -15.57 -4.48 -4.57
C GLY A 144 -14.75 -5.16 -5.66
N VAL A 145 -13.43 -4.98 -5.65
CA VAL A 145 -12.51 -5.52 -6.66
C VAL A 145 -11.69 -6.66 -6.07
N GLU A 146 -11.82 -7.86 -6.65
CA GLU A 146 -11.03 -9.01 -6.27
C GLU A 146 -9.82 -9.14 -7.20
N LEU A 147 -8.62 -9.15 -6.59
CA LEU A 147 -7.34 -9.30 -7.31
C LEU A 147 -6.91 -10.77 -7.27
N LYS A 148 -7.16 -11.48 -8.36
CA LYS A 148 -6.92 -12.95 -8.44
C LYS A 148 -5.44 -13.31 -8.35
N THR A 149 -4.57 -12.48 -8.93
CA THR A 149 -3.12 -12.72 -8.95
C THR A 149 -2.49 -12.58 -7.56
N PHE A 150 -3.15 -11.93 -6.63
CA PHE A 150 -2.66 -11.79 -5.26
C PHE A 150 -2.62 -13.12 -4.51
N ASN A 151 -3.56 -13.99 -4.73
CA ASN A 151 -3.56 -15.32 -4.11
C ASN A 151 -2.33 -16.13 -4.54
N PHE A 152 -1.93 -16.02 -5.80
CA PHE A 152 -0.68 -16.61 -6.28
C PHE A 152 0.54 -16.03 -5.58
N LEU A 153 0.51 -14.73 -5.32
CA LEU A 153 1.56 -14.01 -4.62
C LEU A 153 1.71 -14.52 -3.19
N LEU A 154 0.60 -14.66 -2.47
CA LEU A 154 0.59 -15.19 -1.10
C LEU A 154 1.06 -16.65 -1.05
N ASP A 155 0.59 -17.48 -1.96
CA ASP A 155 0.92 -18.91 -1.97
C ASP A 155 2.39 -19.15 -2.27
N SER A 156 3.01 -18.35 -3.14
CA SER A 156 4.44 -18.44 -3.44
C SER A 156 5.34 -17.97 -2.28
N LEU A 157 4.79 -17.24 -1.31
CA LEU A 157 5.51 -16.75 -0.14
C LEU A 157 5.42 -17.69 1.07
N LYS A 158 4.52 -18.66 1.04
CA LYS A 158 4.35 -19.66 2.11
C LYS A 158 5.31 -20.85 1.97
N MET A 159 6.07 -20.89 0.92
CA MET A 159 7.10 -21.92 0.70
C MET A 159 8.46 -21.46 1.14
#